data_34c05a08da7515ca5c0e2d65268187c5
#
_entry.id   34c05a08da7515ca5c0e2d65268187c5
#
_cell.length_a   1.000
_cell.length_b   1.000
_cell.length_c   1.000
_cell.angle_alpha   90.00
_cell.angle_beta   90.00
_cell.angle_gamma   90.00
#
_symmetry.space_group_name_H-M   'P 1'
#
loop_
_entity.id
_entity.type
_entity.pdbx_description
1 polymer ?
#
loop_
_entity_poly.entity_id
_entity_poly.type
_entity_poly.pdbx_seq_one_letter_code
_entity_poly.pdbx_strand_id
1 'polypeptide(L)'
;FVFAGLMAAFMSTVDTHINWAGSYLVNDIYLRFIKPEASQKKQVRASRWAVFVVAAISVIVASRIGSIEEAWKFLIALAAGMGLPQLLRWIWWRANAYTEISGMLASLLLTVLLYSIYPWLQSSFGWGELQAEHGLAFTALGSAIVCIIVTLKTSPTPASVLDQFQKKVDPTGFWPNSNHPARARREFMQDA
;
A
#
# COMPACT_ATOMS: atom_id res chain seq x y z
N PHE A 1 1.27 27.36 25.62
CA PHE A 1 2.16 27.20 24.46
C PHE A 1 2.24 25.72 24.01
N VAL A 2 2.43 24.76 24.93
CA VAL A 2 2.55 23.32 24.58
C VAL A 2 1.29 22.80 23.85
N PHE A 3 0.10 23.08 24.41
CA PHE A 3 -1.17 22.67 23.80
C PHE A 3 -1.36 23.28 22.40
N ALA A 4 -1.05 24.55 22.22
CA ALA A 4 -1.12 25.21 20.92
C ALA A 4 -0.14 24.58 19.90
N GLY A 5 1.08 24.24 20.35
CA GLY A 5 2.06 23.53 19.52
C GLY A 5 1.58 22.14 19.07
N LEU A 6 1.01 21.37 20.00
CA LEU A 6 0.45 20.04 19.69
C LEU A 6 -0.73 20.14 18.72
N MET A 7 -1.63 21.11 18.91
CA MET A 7 -2.75 21.36 18.00
C MET A 7 -2.27 21.76 16.60
N ALA A 8 -1.27 22.64 16.51
CA ALA A 8 -0.70 23.03 15.22
C ALA A 8 -0.05 21.85 14.48
N ALA A 9 0.70 21.01 15.19
CA ALA A 9 1.30 19.81 14.63
C ALA A 9 0.23 18.82 14.13
N PHE A 10 -0.81 18.58 14.93
CA PHE A 10 -1.94 17.74 14.55
C PHE A 10 -2.64 18.26 13.29
N MET A 11 -2.99 19.56 13.28
CA MET A 11 -3.67 20.18 12.12
C MET A 11 -2.83 20.12 10.87
N SER A 12 -1.52 20.35 10.96
CA SER A 12 -0.60 20.25 9.81
C SER A 12 -0.58 18.84 9.22
N THR A 13 -0.53 17.81 10.07
CA THR A 13 -0.51 16.43 9.62
C THR A 13 -1.84 16.03 8.98
N VAL A 14 -2.95 16.34 9.61
CA VAL A 14 -4.30 16.03 9.11
C VAL A 14 -4.57 16.73 7.78
N ASP A 15 -4.25 18.02 7.67
CA ASP A 15 -4.42 18.81 6.44
C ASP A 15 -3.64 18.18 5.28
N THR A 16 -2.38 17.83 5.50
CA THR A 16 -1.55 17.22 4.47
C THR A 16 -2.13 15.88 3.98
N HIS A 17 -2.52 14.97 4.88
CA HIS A 17 -3.02 13.66 4.49
C HIS A 17 -4.39 13.72 3.80
N ILE A 18 -5.30 14.59 4.27
CA ILE A 18 -6.61 14.77 3.64
C ILE A 18 -6.47 15.39 2.24
N ASN A 19 -5.58 16.37 2.08
CA ASN A 19 -5.32 16.98 0.79
C ASN A 19 -4.66 16.00 -0.20
N TRP A 20 -3.73 15.15 0.25
CA TRP A 20 -3.15 14.10 -0.59
C TRP A 20 -4.23 13.11 -1.06
N ALA A 21 -5.02 12.58 -0.14
CA ALA A 21 -6.10 11.65 -0.49
C ALA A 21 -7.10 12.29 -1.46
N GLY A 22 -7.50 13.55 -1.22
CA GLY A 22 -8.36 14.31 -2.12
C GLY A 22 -7.73 14.50 -3.51
N SER A 23 -6.43 14.76 -3.58
CA SER A 23 -5.68 14.90 -4.82
C SER A 23 -5.65 13.59 -5.63
N TYR A 24 -5.40 12.44 -4.99
CA TYR A 24 -5.46 11.14 -5.66
C TYR A 24 -6.86 10.84 -6.21
N LEU A 25 -7.91 11.09 -5.43
CA LEU A 25 -9.29 10.90 -5.91
C LEU A 25 -9.61 11.74 -7.14
N VAL A 26 -9.10 12.96 -7.20
CA VAL A 26 -9.36 13.85 -8.35
C VAL A 26 -8.47 13.50 -9.54
N ASN A 27 -7.16 13.39 -9.34
CA ASN A 27 -6.23 13.21 -10.46
C ASN A 27 -6.29 11.79 -11.02
N ASP A 28 -6.30 10.78 -10.15
CA ASP A 28 -6.18 9.38 -10.58
C ASP A 28 -7.52 8.73 -10.90
N ILE A 29 -8.62 9.21 -10.32
CA ILE A 29 -9.95 8.67 -10.58
C ILE A 29 -10.81 9.62 -11.40
N TYR A 30 -11.07 10.83 -10.92
CA TYR A 30 -12.02 11.73 -11.57
C TYR A 30 -11.54 12.19 -12.94
N LEU A 31 -10.31 12.71 -13.05
CA LEU A 31 -9.75 13.19 -14.32
C LEU A 31 -9.38 12.05 -15.26
N ARG A 32 -8.93 10.91 -14.71
CA ARG A 32 -8.49 9.80 -15.55
C ARG A 32 -9.65 9.00 -16.13
N PHE A 33 -10.72 8.74 -15.37
CA PHE A 33 -11.78 7.80 -15.75
C PHE A 33 -13.15 8.46 -15.96
N ILE A 34 -13.43 9.62 -15.31
CA ILE A 34 -14.77 10.20 -15.33
C ILE A 34 -14.84 11.42 -16.27
N LYS A 35 -13.93 12.37 -16.14
CA LYS A 35 -13.92 13.61 -16.93
C LYS A 35 -12.49 14.07 -17.23
N PRO A 36 -11.80 13.49 -18.24
CA PRO A 36 -10.43 13.87 -18.61
C PRO A 36 -10.28 15.34 -18.98
N GLU A 37 -11.29 15.94 -19.61
CA GLU A 37 -11.28 17.34 -20.07
C GLU A 37 -12.04 18.29 -19.12
N ALA A 38 -12.03 18.02 -17.82
CA ALA A 38 -12.70 18.89 -16.87
C ALA A 38 -12.02 20.26 -16.80
N SER A 39 -12.83 21.36 -16.93
CA SER A 39 -12.31 22.71 -16.74
C SER A 39 -11.75 22.91 -15.33
N GLN A 40 -10.80 23.84 -15.16
CA GLN A 40 -10.17 24.11 -13.87
C GLN A 40 -11.18 24.38 -12.73
N LYS A 41 -12.28 25.10 -13.03
CA LYS A 41 -13.36 25.33 -12.04
C LYS A 41 -14.02 24.03 -11.57
N LYS A 42 -14.19 23.04 -12.48
CA LYS A 42 -14.76 21.71 -12.14
C LYS A 42 -13.76 20.89 -11.33
N GLN A 43 -12.47 20.94 -11.67
CA GLN A 43 -11.42 20.25 -10.90
C GLN A 43 -11.35 20.77 -9.47
N VAL A 44 -11.32 22.10 -9.26
CA VAL A 44 -11.33 22.69 -7.91
C VAL A 44 -12.58 22.29 -7.12
N ARG A 45 -13.75 22.25 -7.77
CA ARG A 45 -15.00 21.79 -7.10
C ARG A 45 -14.91 20.32 -6.72
N ALA A 46 -14.39 19.47 -7.62
CA ALA A 46 -14.19 18.04 -7.35
C ALA A 46 -13.20 17.83 -6.20
N SER A 47 -12.09 18.60 -6.15
CA SER A 47 -11.13 18.52 -5.05
C SER A 47 -11.73 18.88 -3.69
N ARG A 48 -12.54 19.92 -3.63
CA ARG A 48 -13.26 20.30 -2.39
C ARG A 48 -14.20 19.18 -1.92
N TRP A 49 -14.95 18.58 -2.84
CA TRP A 49 -15.82 17.44 -2.50
C TRP A 49 -15.03 16.21 -2.09
N ALA A 50 -13.92 15.90 -2.78
CA ALA A 50 -13.05 14.79 -2.42
C ALA A 50 -12.48 14.95 -1.01
N VAL A 51 -11.95 16.13 -0.68
CA VAL A 51 -11.44 16.48 0.66
C VAL A 51 -12.55 16.33 1.71
N PHE A 52 -13.75 16.84 1.44
CA PHE A 52 -14.88 16.71 2.35
C PHE A 52 -15.27 15.25 2.60
N VAL A 53 -15.35 14.44 1.54
CA VAL A 53 -15.67 13.01 1.64
C VAL A 53 -14.61 12.26 2.43
N VAL A 54 -13.33 12.50 2.14
CA VAL A 54 -12.22 11.89 2.89
C VAL A 54 -12.28 12.28 4.37
N ALA A 55 -12.50 13.55 4.68
CA ALA A 55 -12.62 14.02 6.06
C ALA A 55 -13.81 13.35 6.78
N ALA A 56 -14.97 13.27 6.13
CA ALA A 56 -16.15 12.61 6.70
C ALA A 56 -15.90 11.12 6.99
N ILE A 57 -15.29 10.40 6.03
CA ILE A 57 -14.92 8.99 6.23
C ILE A 57 -13.92 8.87 7.39
N SER A 58 -12.91 9.75 7.46
CA SER A 58 -11.92 9.74 8.53
C SER A 58 -12.56 9.91 9.90
N VAL A 59 -13.52 10.81 10.04
CA VAL A 59 -14.27 11.00 11.30
C VAL A 59 -15.08 9.76 11.67
N ILE A 60 -15.75 9.13 10.68
CA ILE A 60 -16.50 7.89 10.91
C ILE A 60 -15.58 6.76 11.38
N VAL A 61 -14.44 6.59 10.73
CA VAL A 61 -13.44 5.57 11.12
C VAL A 61 -12.90 5.88 12.52
N ALA A 62 -12.49 7.12 12.77
CA ALA A 62 -11.97 7.54 14.07
C ALA A 62 -12.98 7.29 15.22
N SER A 63 -14.29 7.46 14.96
CA SER A 63 -15.32 7.21 15.97
C SER A 63 -15.50 5.72 16.32
N ARG A 64 -14.94 4.82 15.52
CA ARG A 64 -15.01 3.35 15.75
C ARG A 64 -13.74 2.78 16.39
N ILE A 65 -12.68 3.55 16.46
CA ILE A 65 -11.41 3.14 17.06
C ILE A 65 -11.49 3.36 18.57
N GLY A 66 -11.34 2.29 19.35
CA GLY A 66 -11.44 2.33 20.81
C GLY A 66 -10.17 2.90 21.47
N SER A 67 -8.99 2.66 20.88
CA SER A 67 -7.71 3.12 21.41
C SER A 67 -6.70 3.42 20.32
N ILE A 68 -5.70 4.26 20.66
CA ILE A 68 -4.57 4.55 19.76
C ILE A 68 -3.77 3.26 19.48
N GLU A 69 -3.65 2.38 20.46
CA GLU A 69 -2.96 1.10 20.32
C GLU A 69 -3.63 0.19 19.27
N GLU A 70 -4.95 0.08 19.30
CA GLU A 70 -5.70 -0.68 18.28
C GLU A 70 -5.51 -0.10 16.88
N ALA A 71 -5.55 1.24 16.75
CA ALA A 71 -5.29 1.91 15.48
C ALA A 71 -3.88 1.58 14.95
N TRP A 72 -2.88 1.61 15.80
CA TRP A 72 -1.51 1.24 15.42
C TRP A 72 -1.37 -0.22 15.01
N LYS A 73 -1.93 -1.14 15.78
CA LYS A 73 -1.93 -2.58 15.44
C LYS A 73 -2.56 -2.82 14.06
N PHE A 74 -3.70 -2.18 13.80
CA PHE A 74 -4.38 -2.27 12.50
C PHE A 74 -3.52 -1.71 11.35
N LEU A 75 -2.93 -0.52 11.52
CA LEU A 75 -2.10 0.11 10.49
C LEU A 75 -0.83 -0.69 10.20
N ILE A 76 -0.18 -1.23 11.23
CA ILE A 76 1.03 -2.05 11.06
C ILE A 76 0.68 -3.37 10.37
N ALA A 77 -0.43 -4.03 10.73
CA ALA A 77 -0.89 -5.24 10.07
C ALA A 77 -1.20 -5.00 8.58
N LEU A 78 -1.86 -3.90 8.27
CA LEU A 78 -2.13 -3.48 6.89
C LEU A 78 -0.83 -3.22 6.11
N ALA A 79 0.11 -2.49 6.70
CA ALA A 79 1.40 -2.17 6.08
C ALA A 79 2.27 -3.41 5.84
N ALA A 80 2.26 -4.36 6.77
CA ALA A 80 3.02 -5.61 6.64
C ALA A 80 2.62 -6.41 5.39
N GLY A 81 1.32 -6.47 5.10
CA GLY A 81 0.84 -7.16 3.91
C GLY A 81 1.10 -6.43 2.60
N MET A 82 1.25 -5.11 2.63
CA MET A 82 1.58 -4.31 1.44
C MET A 82 3.08 -4.30 1.11
N GLY A 83 3.94 -4.59 2.06
CA GLY A 83 5.39 -4.47 1.89
C GLY A 83 5.97 -5.43 0.84
N LEU A 84 5.53 -6.68 0.83
CA LEU A 84 6.05 -7.69 -0.09
C LEU A 84 5.78 -7.35 -1.57
N PRO A 85 4.58 -6.99 -2.01
CA PRO A 85 4.34 -6.59 -3.40
C PRO A 85 5.24 -5.46 -3.87
N GLN A 86 5.49 -4.48 -3.01
CA GLN A 86 6.38 -3.36 -3.32
C GLN A 86 7.84 -3.78 -3.49
N LEU A 87 8.30 -4.76 -2.72
CA LEU A 87 9.63 -5.33 -2.87
C LEU A 87 9.72 -6.21 -4.12
N LEU A 88 8.70 -7.03 -4.38
CA LEU A 88 8.69 -7.95 -5.53
C LEU A 88 8.85 -7.22 -6.86
N ARG A 89 8.30 -6.04 -7.05
CA ARG A 89 8.43 -5.29 -8.30
C ARG A 89 9.88 -4.90 -8.64
N TRP A 90 10.77 -4.84 -7.66
CA TRP A 90 12.19 -4.54 -7.87
C TRP A 90 13.04 -5.79 -8.11
N ILE A 91 12.59 -6.92 -7.58
CA ILE A 91 13.38 -8.16 -7.57
C ILE A 91 12.90 -9.14 -8.66
N TRP A 92 11.63 -9.12 -8.99
CA TRP A 92 11.00 -10.10 -9.86
C TRP A 92 10.34 -9.49 -11.07
N TRP A 93 10.88 -9.74 -12.26
CA TRP A 93 10.41 -9.20 -13.54
C TRP A 93 8.94 -9.48 -13.86
N ARG A 94 8.39 -10.57 -13.31
CA ARG A 94 7.01 -10.97 -13.54
C ARG A 94 6.00 -10.16 -12.73
N ALA A 95 6.46 -9.45 -11.70
CA ALA A 95 5.59 -8.57 -10.91
C ALA A 95 5.01 -7.46 -11.80
N ASN A 96 3.71 -7.29 -11.72
CA ASN A 96 2.93 -6.36 -12.53
C ASN A 96 1.96 -5.56 -11.65
N ALA A 97 1.16 -4.67 -12.23
CA ALA A 97 0.18 -3.87 -11.50
C ALA A 97 -0.84 -4.74 -10.71
N TYR A 98 -1.20 -5.92 -11.23
CA TYR A 98 -2.11 -6.83 -10.53
C TYR A 98 -1.47 -7.43 -9.28
N THR A 99 -0.16 -7.66 -9.27
CA THR A 99 0.60 -8.09 -8.08
C THR A 99 0.43 -7.10 -6.94
N GLU A 100 0.63 -5.81 -7.24
CA GLU A 100 0.55 -4.74 -6.24
C GLU A 100 -0.89 -4.54 -5.75
N ILE A 101 -1.84 -4.43 -6.66
CA ILE A 101 -3.26 -4.26 -6.33
C ILE A 101 -3.79 -5.45 -5.51
N SER A 102 -3.48 -6.68 -5.93
CA SER A 102 -3.95 -7.89 -5.22
C SER A 102 -3.33 -8.03 -3.83
N GLY A 103 -2.05 -7.68 -3.66
CA GLY A 103 -1.42 -7.67 -2.36
C GLY A 103 -2.02 -6.63 -1.41
N MET A 104 -2.27 -5.42 -1.90
CA MET A 104 -2.93 -4.36 -1.13
C MET A 104 -4.36 -4.75 -0.72
N LEU A 105 -5.16 -5.26 -1.66
CA LEU A 105 -6.53 -5.70 -1.37
C LEU A 105 -6.56 -6.89 -0.43
N ALA A 106 -5.68 -7.87 -0.64
CA ALA A 106 -5.57 -9.03 0.24
C ALA A 106 -5.17 -8.62 1.66
N SER A 107 -4.18 -7.72 1.81
CA SER A 107 -3.79 -7.18 3.10
C SER A 107 -4.96 -6.50 3.82
N LEU A 108 -5.68 -5.62 3.13
CA LEU A 108 -6.84 -4.95 3.69
C LEU A 108 -7.92 -5.94 4.12
N LEU A 109 -8.30 -6.86 3.24
CA LEU A 109 -9.34 -7.85 3.52
C LEU A 109 -8.95 -8.79 4.65
N LEU A 110 -7.71 -9.31 4.65
CA LEU A 110 -7.23 -10.21 5.70
C LEU A 110 -7.15 -9.49 7.06
N THR A 111 -6.71 -8.22 7.07
CA THR A 111 -6.68 -7.42 8.30
C THR A 111 -8.09 -7.19 8.83
N VAL A 112 -9.02 -6.74 7.99
CA VAL A 112 -10.42 -6.52 8.40
C VAL A 112 -11.06 -7.84 8.87
N LEU A 113 -10.86 -8.94 8.15
CA LEU A 113 -11.35 -10.27 8.54
C LEU A 113 -10.79 -10.70 9.89
N LEU A 114 -9.48 -10.57 10.08
CA LEU A 114 -8.82 -10.96 11.32
C LEU A 114 -9.40 -10.19 12.50
N TYR A 115 -9.43 -8.86 12.42
CA TYR A 115 -9.92 -8.03 13.53
C TYR A 115 -11.44 -8.13 13.76
N SER A 116 -12.22 -8.53 12.74
CA SER A 116 -13.67 -8.74 12.88
C SER A 116 -14.03 -10.13 13.41
N ILE A 117 -13.30 -11.17 12.99
CA ILE A 117 -13.65 -12.56 13.30
C ILE A 117 -12.95 -13.04 14.57
N TYR A 118 -11.75 -12.55 14.86
CA TYR A 118 -10.96 -13.04 15.99
C TYR A 118 -11.66 -12.88 17.35
N PRO A 119 -12.34 -11.77 17.68
CA PRO A 119 -13.09 -11.65 18.93
C PRO A 119 -14.19 -12.71 19.08
N TRP A 120 -14.84 -13.06 17.97
CA TRP A 120 -15.84 -14.13 17.96
C TRP A 120 -15.20 -15.52 18.16
N LEU A 121 -14.06 -15.80 17.50
CA LEU A 121 -13.31 -17.06 17.71
C LEU A 121 -12.82 -17.17 19.15
N GLN A 122 -12.29 -16.10 19.72
CA GLN A 122 -11.85 -16.03 21.10
C GLN A 122 -12.98 -16.39 22.07
N SER A 123 -14.16 -15.80 21.89
CA SER A 123 -15.31 -16.07 22.74
C SER A 123 -15.90 -17.47 22.56
N SER A 124 -15.87 -18.02 21.34
CA SER A 124 -16.50 -19.31 21.02
C SER A 124 -15.60 -20.53 21.34
N PHE A 125 -14.27 -20.36 21.16
CA PHE A 125 -13.32 -21.48 21.30
C PHE A 125 -12.32 -21.29 22.45
N GLY A 126 -12.44 -20.22 23.23
CA GLY A 126 -11.53 -19.93 24.34
C GLY A 126 -10.09 -19.65 23.92
N TRP A 127 -9.90 -19.12 22.70
CA TRP A 127 -8.57 -18.75 22.22
C TRP A 127 -8.03 -17.58 23.04
N GLY A 128 -6.71 -17.56 23.25
CA GLY A 128 -6.04 -16.45 23.93
C GLY A 128 -6.15 -15.14 23.18
N GLU A 129 -5.67 -14.05 23.73
CA GLU A 129 -5.62 -12.76 23.06
C GLU A 129 -4.76 -12.82 21.79
N LEU A 130 -5.21 -12.13 20.72
CA LEU A 130 -4.43 -12.02 19.48
C LEU A 130 -3.19 -11.18 19.74
N GLN A 131 -2.04 -11.83 19.77
CA GLN A 131 -0.78 -11.11 19.83
C GLN A 131 -0.51 -10.39 18.50
N ALA A 132 0.05 -9.19 18.57
CA ALA A 132 0.28 -8.34 17.41
C ALA A 132 1.13 -9.04 16.32
N GLU A 133 2.15 -9.80 16.74
CA GLU A 133 3.04 -10.56 15.85
C GLU A 133 2.31 -11.65 15.08
N HIS A 134 1.34 -12.34 15.68
CA HIS A 134 0.55 -13.35 14.97
C HIS A 134 -0.37 -12.69 13.91
N GLY A 135 -0.96 -11.55 14.24
CA GLY A 135 -1.75 -10.77 13.29
C GLY A 135 -0.90 -10.28 12.10
N LEU A 136 0.30 -9.77 12.39
CA LEU A 136 1.26 -9.35 11.37
C LEU A 136 1.68 -10.50 10.46
N ALA A 137 2.07 -11.64 11.05
CA ALA A 137 2.49 -12.81 10.29
C ALA A 137 1.36 -13.34 9.41
N PHE A 138 0.14 -13.42 9.94
CA PHE A 138 -1.04 -13.86 9.18
C PHE A 138 -1.33 -12.96 7.98
N THR A 139 -1.37 -11.65 8.16
CA THR A 139 -1.66 -10.70 7.08
C THR A 139 -0.53 -10.64 6.07
N ALA A 140 0.73 -10.64 6.51
CA ALA A 140 1.89 -10.61 5.63
C ALA A 140 2.00 -11.89 4.77
N LEU A 141 1.92 -13.06 5.39
CA LEU A 141 1.99 -14.33 4.66
C LEU A 141 0.77 -14.55 3.77
N GLY A 142 -0.42 -14.27 4.26
CA GLY A 142 -1.65 -14.39 3.48
C GLY A 142 -1.67 -13.49 2.26
N SER A 143 -1.31 -12.22 2.40
CA SER A 143 -1.22 -11.28 1.27
C SER A 143 -0.08 -11.66 0.31
N ALA A 144 1.04 -12.16 0.82
CA ALA A 144 2.14 -12.69 0.02
C ALA A 144 1.68 -13.84 -0.88
N ILE A 145 0.99 -14.82 -0.31
CA ILE A 145 0.45 -15.96 -1.07
C ILE A 145 -0.51 -15.48 -2.16
N VAL A 146 -1.45 -14.61 -1.81
CA VAL A 146 -2.42 -14.08 -2.78
C VAL A 146 -1.72 -13.32 -3.90
N CYS A 147 -0.80 -12.42 -3.61
CA CYS A 147 -0.11 -11.64 -4.63
C CYS A 147 0.76 -12.53 -5.55
N ILE A 148 1.42 -13.56 -5.02
CA ILE A 148 2.19 -14.51 -5.82
C ILE A 148 1.27 -15.31 -6.75
N ILE A 149 0.15 -15.84 -6.23
CA ILE A 149 -0.82 -16.58 -7.05
C ILE A 149 -1.37 -15.70 -8.17
N VAL A 150 -1.76 -14.47 -7.87
CA VAL A 150 -2.27 -13.53 -8.89
C VAL A 150 -1.20 -13.20 -9.91
N THR A 151 0.05 -12.97 -9.49
CA THR A 151 1.18 -12.71 -10.39
C THR A 151 1.43 -13.88 -11.35
N LEU A 152 1.31 -15.11 -10.86
CA LEU A 152 1.50 -16.31 -11.69
C LEU A 152 0.34 -16.54 -12.66
N LYS A 153 -0.88 -16.11 -12.31
CA LYS A 153 -2.07 -16.26 -13.16
C LYS A 153 -2.28 -15.10 -14.14
N THR A 154 -1.64 -13.96 -13.91
CA THR A 154 -1.78 -12.78 -14.77
C THR A 154 -0.68 -12.71 -15.82
N SER A 155 -0.99 -12.04 -16.94
CA SER A 155 -0.01 -11.81 -18.01
C SER A 155 1.12 -10.91 -17.52
N PRO A 156 2.37 -11.23 -17.83
CA PRO A 156 3.50 -10.38 -17.49
C PRO A 156 3.42 -9.03 -18.23
N THR A 157 4.12 -8.04 -17.73
CA THR A 157 4.28 -6.75 -18.40
C THR A 157 4.90 -6.94 -19.79
N PRO A 158 4.46 -6.20 -20.83
CA PRO A 158 5.02 -6.31 -22.17
C PRO A 158 6.56 -6.17 -22.19
N ALA A 159 7.21 -7.01 -22.99
CA ALA A 159 8.67 -7.07 -23.06
C ALA A 159 9.31 -5.70 -23.40
N SER A 160 8.68 -4.91 -24.26
CA SER A 160 9.15 -3.57 -24.62
C SER A 160 9.25 -2.60 -23.43
N VAL A 161 8.32 -2.72 -22.48
CA VAL A 161 8.30 -1.90 -21.25
C VAL A 161 9.36 -2.41 -20.27
N LEU A 162 9.49 -3.74 -20.13
CA LEU A 162 10.51 -4.38 -19.29
C LEU A 162 11.91 -4.03 -19.77
N ASP A 163 12.18 -4.09 -21.07
CA ASP A 163 13.47 -3.74 -21.67
C ASP A 163 13.82 -2.26 -21.45
N GLN A 164 12.86 -1.36 -21.59
CA GLN A 164 13.06 0.06 -21.30
C GLN A 164 13.36 0.31 -19.82
N PHE A 165 12.64 -0.34 -18.93
CA PHE A 165 12.86 -0.24 -17.49
C PHE A 165 14.25 -0.79 -17.12
N GLN A 166 14.60 -1.97 -17.64
CA GLN A 166 15.87 -2.61 -17.36
C GLN A 166 17.06 -1.76 -17.86
N LYS A 167 16.96 -1.15 -19.04
CA LYS A 167 17.99 -0.24 -19.57
C LYS A 167 18.17 1.02 -18.75
N LYS A 168 17.10 1.55 -18.14
CA LYS A 168 17.13 2.81 -17.37
C LYS A 168 17.53 2.60 -15.91
N VAL A 169 17.10 1.51 -15.31
CA VAL A 169 17.18 1.31 -13.85
C VAL A 169 18.21 0.25 -13.48
N ASP A 170 18.48 -0.72 -14.39
CA ASP A 170 19.38 -1.88 -14.18
C ASP A 170 19.09 -2.56 -12.81
N PRO A 171 17.85 -3.05 -12.59
CA PRO A 171 17.42 -3.55 -11.30
C PRO A 171 18.12 -4.87 -10.94
N THR A 172 18.39 -5.06 -9.65
CA THR A 172 18.92 -6.31 -9.10
C THR A 172 17.83 -7.35 -8.98
N GLY A 173 18.15 -8.66 -9.17
CA GLY A 173 17.23 -9.77 -8.93
C GLY A 173 16.98 -10.66 -10.13
N PHE A 174 15.79 -11.27 -10.19
CA PHE A 174 15.42 -12.25 -11.22
C PHE A 174 14.89 -11.55 -12.49
N TRP A 175 15.79 -10.94 -13.26
CA TRP A 175 15.48 -10.24 -14.51
C TRP A 175 16.06 -10.98 -15.72
N PRO A 176 15.34 -11.12 -16.85
CA PRO A 176 15.71 -11.94 -18.01
C PRO A 176 16.93 -11.33 -18.59
N ASN A 177 17.70 -10.69 -18.64
CA ASN A 177 18.91 -10.10 -19.26
C ASN A 177 19.78 -9.31 -18.25
N SER A 178 19.68 -9.61 -16.96
CA SER A 178 20.52 -8.92 -15.99
C SER A 178 21.98 -9.32 -16.14
N ASN A 179 22.83 -8.40 -16.53
CA ASN A 179 24.30 -8.57 -16.57
C ASN A 179 24.94 -8.45 -15.17
N HIS A 180 24.14 -8.49 -14.11
CA HIS A 180 24.57 -8.27 -12.73
C HIS A 180 25.73 -9.15 -12.24
N PRO A 181 25.80 -10.47 -12.55
CA PRO A 181 26.94 -11.26 -12.07
C PRO A 181 28.27 -10.82 -12.69
N ALA A 182 28.23 -10.30 -13.91
CA ALA A 182 29.45 -9.82 -14.59
C ALA A 182 29.87 -8.41 -14.14
N ARG A 183 28.91 -7.57 -13.78
CA ARG A 183 29.17 -6.18 -13.37
C ARG A 183 29.64 -6.10 -11.92
N ALA A 184 28.96 -6.78 -11.00
CA ALA A 184 29.40 -6.89 -9.61
C ALA A 184 30.80 -7.45 -9.49
N ARG A 185 31.15 -8.40 -10.35
CA ARG A 185 32.52 -8.98 -10.41
C ARG A 185 33.55 -7.99 -10.96
N ARG A 186 33.16 -7.11 -11.90
CA ARG A 186 34.07 -6.08 -12.46
C ARG A 186 34.29 -4.94 -11.47
N GLU A 187 33.26 -4.48 -10.81
CA GLU A 187 33.37 -3.43 -9.80
C GLU A 187 34.20 -3.90 -8.61
N PHE A 188 33.98 -5.13 -8.12
CA PHE A 188 34.80 -5.72 -7.06
C PHE A 188 36.28 -5.92 -7.43
N MET A 189 36.60 -6.13 -8.71
CA MET A 189 38.00 -6.27 -9.18
C MET A 189 38.65 -4.92 -9.55
N GLN A 190 37.88 -3.83 -9.63
CA GLN A 190 38.42 -2.48 -9.86
C GLN A 190 38.69 -1.73 -8.55
N ASP A 191 38.05 -2.14 -7.45
CA ASP A 191 38.22 -1.54 -6.11
C ASP A 191 39.18 -2.35 -5.22
N ALA A 192 39.77 -3.47 -5.73
CA ALA A 192 40.79 -4.29 -5.08
C ALA A 192 42.17 -4.05 -5.72
#